data_69806b5518a5fa0f06d3596ff70adc9a
#
_entry.id   69806b5518a5fa0f06d3596ff70adc9a
#
_cell.length_a   1.000
_cell.length_b   1.000
_cell.length_c   1.000
_cell.angle_alpha   90.00
_cell.angle_beta   90.00
_cell.angle_gamma   90.00
#
_symmetry.space_group_name_H-M   'P 1'
#
loop_
_entity.id
_entity.type
_entity.pdbx_description
1 polymer ?
#
loop_
_entity_poly.entity_id
_entity_poly.type
_entity_poly.pdbx_seq_one_letter_code
_entity_poly.pdbx_strand_id
1 'polypeptide(L)'
;YIAGPQPVIDLLRQRARPYLFSNALPPAVVGAALAALDIVEQADDLRAKLTANAEYWRDGLTKAGFTLLPGSHPIVPVMLGDAKLAQAMAADLFQRGVHVAGFFFPVVPKGQARIRTQMNAALTRDDLDFALTAFRAAGKATGVLK
;
A
#
# COMPACT_ATOMS: atom_id res chain seq x y z
N TYR A 1 -17.27 -5.65 -6.97
CA TYR A 1 -18.31 -6.67 -6.68
C TYR A 1 -18.67 -6.69 -5.20
N ILE A 2 -19.81 -7.26 -4.86
CA ILE A 2 -20.23 -7.51 -3.49
C ILE A 2 -20.51 -9.01 -3.34
N ALA A 3 -19.98 -9.63 -2.33
CA ALA A 3 -20.25 -11.02 -1.94
C ALA A 3 -20.76 -11.03 -0.48
N GLY A 4 -21.77 -11.84 -0.21
CA GLY A 4 -22.37 -11.93 1.12
C GLY A 4 -23.57 -12.88 1.16
N PRO A 5 -24.32 -12.92 2.28
CA PRO A 5 -25.51 -13.73 2.38
C PRO A 5 -26.54 -13.42 1.29
N GLN A 6 -27.13 -14.46 0.69
CA GLN A 6 -28.02 -14.33 -0.46
C GLN A 6 -29.16 -13.30 -0.23
N PRO A 7 -29.86 -13.24 0.91
CA PRO A 7 -30.93 -12.26 1.14
C PRO A 7 -30.44 -10.81 1.05
N VAL A 8 -29.17 -10.53 1.46
CA VAL A 8 -28.57 -9.20 1.35
C VAL A 8 -28.29 -8.85 -0.10
N ILE A 9 -27.75 -9.79 -0.87
CA ILE A 9 -27.49 -9.60 -2.31
C ILE A 9 -28.80 -9.35 -3.07
N ASP A 10 -29.85 -10.12 -2.78
CA ASP A 10 -31.16 -9.95 -3.41
C ASP A 10 -31.77 -8.60 -3.08
N LEU A 11 -31.68 -8.16 -1.83
CA LEU A 11 -32.12 -6.84 -1.41
C LEU A 11 -31.36 -5.72 -2.13
N LEU A 12 -30.04 -5.83 -2.24
CA LEU A 12 -29.21 -4.85 -2.95
C LEU A 12 -29.58 -4.79 -4.44
N ARG A 13 -29.81 -5.91 -5.09
CA ARG A 13 -30.26 -5.96 -6.50
C ARG A 13 -31.59 -5.25 -6.71
N GLN A 14 -32.48 -5.25 -5.71
CA GLN A 14 -33.80 -4.61 -5.77
C GLN A 14 -33.76 -3.12 -5.39
N ARG A 15 -32.83 -2.71 -4.53
CA ARG A 15 -32.86 -1.39 -3.87
C ARG A 15 -31.66 -0.50 -4.14
N ALA A 16 -30.53 -1.03 -4.55
CA ALA A 16 -29.35 -0.23 -4.80
C ALA A 16 -29.54 0.63 -6.07
N ARG A 17 -29.65 1.94 -5.87
CA ARG A 17 -29.89 2.89 -6.97
C ARG A 17 -28.84 2.81 -8.08
N PRO A 18 -27.52 2.69 -7.79
CA PRO A 18 -26.51 2.52 -8.85
C PRO A 18 -26.76 1.30 -9.75
N TYR A 19 -27.30 0.23 -9.19
CA TYR A 19 -27.64 -0.98 -9.94
C TYR A 19 -28.90 -0.81 -10.79
N LEU A 20 -29.89 -0.07 -10.29
CA LEU A 20 -31.19 0.15 -10.97
C LEU A 20 -31.11 1.19 -12.09
N PHE A 21 -30.24 2.19 -11.96
CA PHE A 21 -30.21 3.38 -12.82
C PHE A 21 -28.94 3.54 -13.66
N SER A 22 -28.39 2.50 -14.16
CA SER A 22 -27.30 2.58 -15.15
C SER A 22 -25.90 2.80 -14.58
N ASN A 23 -25.21 2.35 -13.90
CA ASN A 23 -23.77 2.34 -13.70
C ASN A 23 -23.21 0.93 -13.99
N ALA A 24 -23.75 0.29 -15.04
CA ALA A 24 -23.25 -1.00 -15.48
C ALA A 24 -21.77 -0.87 -15.87
N LEU A 25 -20.94 -1.77 -15.38
CA LEU A 25 -19.53 -1.82 -15.77
C LEU A 25 -19.41 -2.15 -17.25
N PRO A 26 -18.53 -1.47 -17.99
CA PRO A 26 -18.25 -1.84 -19.38
C PRO A 26 -17.80 -3.30 -19.49
N PRO A 27 -18.21 -4.04 -20.53
CA PRO A 27 -17.84 -5.46 -20.69
C PRO A 27 -16.33 -5.71 -20.65
N ALA A 28 -15.52 -4.79 -21.19
CA ALA A 28 -14.06 -4.89 -21.14
C ALA A 28 -13.51 -4.88 -19.70
N VAL A 29 -14.10 -4.05 -18.82
CA VAL A 29 -13.71 -4.00 -17.40
C VAL A 29 -14.11 -5.29 -16.68
N VAL A 30 -15.28 -5.83 -17.00
CA VAL A 30 -15.75 -7.12 -16.45
C VAL A 30 -14.85 -8.26 -16.90
N GLY A 31 -14.51 -8.32 -18.21
CA GLY A 31 -13.59 -9.31 -18.75
C GLY A 31 -12.22 -9.26 -18.11
N ALA A 32 -11.65 -8.05 -17.93
CA ALA A 32 -10.37 -7.87 -17.23
C ALA A 32 -10.45 -8.30 -15.77
N ALA A 33 -11.55 -8.01 -15.06
CA ALA A 33 -11.73 -8.41 -13.67
C ALA A 33 -11.83 -9.94 -13.52
N LEU A 34 -12.52 -10.63 -14.42
CA LEU A 34 -12.61 -12.10 -14.43
C LEU A 34 -11.22 -12.72 -14.67
N ALA A 35 -10.50 -12.27 -15.69
CA ALA A 35 -9.14 -12.74 -15.96
C ALA A 35 -8.18 -12.49 -14.79
N ALA A 36 -8.32 -11.34 -14.10
CA ALA A 36 -7.52 -11.05 -12.91
C ALA A 36 -7.84 -12.01 -11.75
N LEU A 37 -9.10 -12.40 -11.57
CA LEU A 37 -9.48 -13.38 -10.55
C LEU A 37 -8.91 -14.77 -10.86
N ASP A 38 -8.97 -15.22 -12.11
CA ASP A 38 -8.37 -16.49 -12.54
C ASP A 38 -6.85 -16.52 -12.31
N ILE A 39 -6.16 -15.41 -12.60
CA ILE A 39 -4.72 -15.26 -12.30
C ILE A 39 -4.46 -15.32 -10.79
N VAL A 40 -5.23 -14.59 -9.99
CA VAL A 40 -5.04 -14.55 -8.53
C VAL A 40 -5.30 -15.92 -7.90
N GLU A 41 -6.27 -16.68 -8.39
CA GLU A 41 -6.59 -18.01 -7.89
C GLU A 41 -5.40 -18.99 -8.02
N GLN A 42 -4.60 -18.83 -9.10
CA GLN A 42 -3.47 -19.70 -9.42
C GLN A 42 -2.09 -19.15 -9.00
N ALA A 43 -2.05 -17.96 -8.39
CA ALA A 43 -0.82 -17.20 -8.16
C ALA A 43 -0.21 -17.41 -6.75
N ASP A 44 -0.03 -18.66 -6.32
CA ASP A 44 0.61 -18.95 -5.02
C ASP A 44 2.05 -18.47 -4.95
N ASP A 45 2.79 -18.58 -6.04
CA ASP A 45 4.15 -18.09 -6.19
C ASP A 45 4.25 -16.56 -6.06
N LEU A 46 3.32 -15.81 -6.65
CA LEU A 46 3.26 -14.35 -6.53
C LEU A 46 2.88 -13.93 -5.10
N ARG A 47 1.99 -14.67 -4.42
CA ARG A 47 1.66 -14.42 -3.02
C ARG A 47 2.86 -14.68 -2.11
N ALA A 48 3.59 -15.77 -2.33
CA ALA A 48 4.81 -16.08 -1.59
C ALA A 48 5.88 -15.00 -1.81
N LYS A 49 6.09 -14.55 -3.06
CA LYS A 49 7.02 -13.46 -3.38
C LYS A 49 6.60 -12.15 -2.73
N LEU A 50 5.32 -11.80 -2.74
CA LEU A 50 4.79 -10.61 -2.07
C LEU A 50 5.08 -10.64 -0.57
N THR A 51 4.86 -11.77 0.08
CA THR A 51 5.14 -11.94 1.51
C THR A 51 6.64 -11.79 1.78
N ALA A 52 7.50 -12.45 1.03
CA ALA A 52 8.95 -12.35 1.18
C ALA A 52 9.47 -10.91 0.94
N ASN A 53 8.89 -10.19 -0.02
CA ASN A 53 9.21 -8.78 -0.25
C ASN A 53 8.78 -7.90 0.94
N ALA A 54 7.61 -8.14 1.51
CA ALA A 54 7.12 -7.37 2.66
C ALA A 54 7.95 -7.62 3.92
N GLU A 55 8.35 -8.83 4.18
CA GLU A 55 9.24 -9.21 5.29
C GLU A 55 10.61 -8.55 5.13
N TYR A 56 11.23 -8.69 3.96
CA TYR A 56 12.52 -8.06 3.68
C TYR A 56 12.49 -6.55 3.84
N TRP A 57 11.44 -5.91 3.34
CA TRP A 57 11.25 -4.47 3.44
C TRP A 57 11.12 -4.02 4.91
N ARG A 58 10.30 -4.71 5.70
CA ARG A 58 10.14 -4.44 7.13
C ARG A 58 11.45 -4.58 7.88
N ASP A 59 12.16 -5.67 7.65
CA ASP A 59 13.47 -5.92 8.27
C ASP A 59 14.49 -4.84 7.92
N GLY A 60 14.56 -4.48 6.65
CA GLY A 60 15.48 -3.45 6.16
C GLY A 60 15.22 -2.08 6.78
N LEU A 61 13.95 -1.66 6.87
CA LEU A 61 13.56 -0.41 7.53
C LEU A 61 13.80 -0.45 9.03
N THR A 62 13.48 -1.54 9.70
CA THR A 62 13.71 -1.71 11.15
C THR A 62 15.19 -1.66 11.47
N LYS A 63 16.04 -2.38 10.70
CA LYS A 63 17.50 -2.32 10.84
C LYS A 63 18.09 -0.95 10.56
N ALA A 64 17.43 -0.16 9.71
CA ALA A 64 17.81 1.23 9.46
C ALA A 64 17.43 2.18 10.61
N GLY A 65 16.59 1.77 11.55
CA GLY A 65 16.17 2.55 12.71
C GLY A 65 14.79 3.22 12.57
N PHE A 66 14.02 2.89 11.54
CA PHE A 66 12.67 3.42 11.40
C PHE A 66 11.67 2.72 12.34
N THR A 67 10.73 3.49 12.85
CA THR A 67 9.59 2.97 13.60
C THR A 67 8.48 2.56 12.63
N LEU A 68 8.06 1.29 12.69
CA LEU A 68 7.01 0.74 11.84
C LEU A 68 5.76 0.42 12.65
N LEU A 69 4.59 0.50 12.00
CA LEU A 69 3.39 -0.09 12.58
C LEU A 69 3.50 -1.62 12.50
N PRO A 70 3.29 -2.34 13.62
CA PRO A 70 3.34 -3.81 13.63
C PRO A 70 2.34 -4.46 12.68
N GLY A 71 2.69 -5.64 12.17
CA GLY A 71 1.81 -6.44 11.31
C GLY A 71 2.58 -7.17 10.21
N SER A 72 1.91 -8.08 9.51
CA SER A 72 2.43 -8.88 8.39
C SER A 72 1.91 -8.43 7.02
N HIS A 73 1.04 -7.40 6.98
CA HIS A 73 0.44 -6.92 5.73
C HIS A 73 1.51 -6.31 4.80
N PRO A 74 1.39 -6.47 3.45
CA PRO A 74 2.30 -5.86 2.48
C PRO A 74 2.30 -4.32 2.46
N ILE A 75 1.29 -3.68 3.03
CA ILE A 75 1.34 -2.25 3.33
C ILE A 75 2.15 -2.06 4.62
N VAL A 76 3.25 -1.31 4.51
CA VAL A 76 4.18 -1.06 5.63
C VAL A 76 4.20 0.43 5.96
N PRO A 77 3.51 0.86 7.03
CA PRO A 77 3.53 2.24 7.48
C PRO A 77 4.82 2.56 8.23
N VAL A 78 5.55 3.58 7.79
CA VAL A 78 6.72 4.16 8.45
C VAL A 78 6.23 5.33 9.29
N MET A 79 6.28 5.21 10.61
CA MET A 79 5.72 6.16 11.55
C MET A 79 6.66 7.34 11.75
N LEU A 80 6.15 8.56 11.55
CA LEU A 80 6.92 9.81 11.66
C LEU A 80 6.34 10.77 12.71
N GLY A 81 5.04 10.62 13.05
CA GLY A 81 4.35 11.42 14.06
C GLY A 81 3.93 12.81 13.57
N ASP A 82 4.86 13.58 13.02
CA ASP A 82 4.65 14.96 12.58
C ASP A 82 4.31 15.06 11.09
N ALA A 83 3.34 15.93 10.75
CA ALA A 83 2.85 16.10 9.38
C ALA A 83 3.88 16.77 8.46
N LYS A 84 4.60 17.78 8.96
CA LYS A 84 5.61 18.50 8.17
C LYS A 84 6.79 17.56 7.87
N LEU A 85 7.16 16.75 8.83
CA LEU A 85 8.21 15.75 8.69
C LEU A 85 7.83 14.69 7.64
N ALA A 86 6.58 14.22 7.66
CA ALA A 86 6.08 13.28 6.65
C ALA A 86 6.08 13.86 5.24
N GLN A 87 5.73 15.14 5.08
CA GLN A 87 5.77 15.84 3.81
C GLN A 87 7.21 16.05 3.33
N ALA A 88 8.10 16.52 4.21
CA ALA A 88 9.50 16.77 3.88
C ALA A 88 10.21 15.48 3.45
N MET A 89 10.00 14.40 4.19
CA MET A 89 10.60 13.10 3.87
C MET A 89 10.03 12.51 2.56
N ALA A 90 8.72 12.67 2.29
CA ALA A 90 8.13 12.23 1.03
C ALA A 90 8.69 13.03 -0.17
N ALA A 91 8.90 14.34 -0.01
CA ALA A 91 9.50 15.18 -1.04
C ALA A 91 10.97 14.80 -1.31
N ASP A 92 11.76 14.55 -0.28
CA ASP A 92 13.16 14.13 -0.43
C ASP A 92 13.27 12.73 -1.08
N LEU A 93 12.39 11.79 -0.69
CA LEU A 93 12.33 10.47 -1.33
C LEU A 93 11.96 10.56 -2.82
N PHE A 94 11.05 11.45 -3.18
CA PHE A 94 10.71 11.69 -4.59
C PHE A 94 11.91 12.17 -5.41
N GLN A 95 12.72 13.09 -4.87
CA GLN A 95 13.96 13.54 -5.51
C GLN A 95 15.00 12.42 -5.65
N ARG A 96 14.93 11.39 -4.79
CA ARG A 96 15.78 10.20 -4.86
C ARG A 96 15.21 9.08 -5.74
N GLY A 97 14.11 9.33 -6.46
CA GLY A 97 13.49 8.35 -7.35
C GLY A 97 12.54 7.37 -6.66
N VAL A 98 12.14 7.62 -5.41
CA VAL A 98 11.17 6.78 -4.68
C VAL A 98 9.88 7.55 -4.46
N HIS A 99 8.83 7.16 -5.19
CA HIS A 99 7.51 7.79 -5.07
C HIS A 99 6.71 7.19 -3.92
N VAL A 100 6.44 7.99 -2.90
CA VAL A 100 5.65 7.64 -1.72
C VAL A 100 4.69 8.76 -1.35
N ALA A 101 3.64 8.44 -0.59
CA ALA A 101 2.70 9.42 -0.07
C ALA A 101 2.81 9.54 1.46
N GLY A 102 2.87 10.77 1.94
CA GLY A 102 2.71 11.09 3.36
C GLY A 102 1.23 11.13 3.74
N PHE A 103 0.89 10.49 4.85
CA PHE A 103 -0.46 10.47 5.43
C PHE A 103 -0.42 11.21 6.76
N PHE A 104 -1.28 12.20 6.91
CA PHE A 104 -1.39 13.04 8.12
C PHE A 104 -2.85 13.46 8.33
N PHE A 105 -3.12 14.17 9.43
CA PHE A 105 -4.48 14.64 9.73
C PHE A 105 -5.07 15.46 8.56
N PRO A 106 -6.34 15.27 8.18
CA PRO A 106 -7.38 14.44 8.83
C PRO A 106 -7.42 12.97 8.37
N VAL A 107 -6.57 12.53 7.45
CA VAL A 107 -6.56 11.14 6.92
C VAL A 107 -6.15 10.13 7.98
N VAL A 108 -5.26 10.53 8.88
CA VAL A 108 -4.86 9.77 10.07
C VAL A 108 -4.95 10.67 11.30
N PRO A 109 -5.07 10.14 12.52
CA PRO A 109 -5.12 10.95 13.73
C PRO A 109 -3.90 11.86 13.89
N LYS A 110 -4.07 13.00 14.59
CA LYS A 110 -2.96 13.90 14.95
C LYS A 110 -1.89 13.13 15.72
N GLY A 111 -0.62 13.40 15.43
CA GLY A 111 0.52 12.71 16.03
C GLY A 111 0.82 11.32 15.43
N GLN A 112 0.05 10.89 14.42
CA GLN A 112 0.23 9.61 13.77
C GLN A 112 0.58 9.72 12.28
N ALA A 113 1.19 10.83 11.89
CA ALA A 113 1.66 11.02 10.52
C ALA A 113 2.66 9.91 10.14
N ARG A 114 2.57 9.46 8.90
CA ARG A 114 3.34 8.32 8.41
C ARG A 114 3.55 8.40 6.90
N ILE A 115 4.57 7.73 6.41
CA ILE A 115 4.67 7.35 5.00
C ILE A 115 4.12 5.93 4.87
N ARG A 116 3.21 5.71 3.94
CA ARG A 116 2.68 4.38 3.64
C ARG A 116 3.43 3.82 2.43
N THR A 117 4.19 2.76 2.65
CA THR A 117 4.79 1.98 1.57
C THR A 117 3.94 0.75 1.28
N GLN A 118 3.91 0.33 0.02
CA GLN A 118 3.12 -0.82 -0.41
C GLN A 118 3.98 -1.72 -1.28
N MET A 119 4.18 -2.94 -0.81
CA MET A 119 4.91 -3.95 -1.56
C MET A 119 4.01 -4.62 -2.60
N ASN A 120 4.61 -5.10 -3.67
CA ASN A 120 3.96 -5.93 -4.66
C ASN A 120 4.91 -7.03 -5.15
N ALA A 121 4.38 -8.01 -5.86
CA ALA A 121 5.14 -9.15 -6.34
C ALA A 121 6.05 -8.82 -7.54
N ALA A 122 5.84 -7.69 -8.24
CA ALA A 122 6.69 -7.29 -9.35
C ALA A 122 8.05 -6.73 -8.89
N LEU A 123 8.12 -6.17 -7.68
CA LEU A 123 9.38 -5.62 -7.15
C LEU A 123 10.45 -6.69 -7.06
N THR A 124 11.63 -6.33 -7.53
CA THR A 124 12.84 -7.12 -7.42
C THR A 124 13.58 -6.82 -6.11
N ARG A 125 14.58 -7.61 -5.79
CA ARG A 125 15.46 -7.35 -4.64
C ARG A 125 16.23 -6.04 -4.82
N ASP A 126 16.70 -5.77 -6.02
CA ASP A 126 17.45 -4.55 -6.36
C ASP A 126 16.57 -3.30 -6.19
N ASP A 127 15.29 -3.36 -6.57
CA ASP A 127 14.34 -2.27 -6.33
C ASP A 127 14.17 -1.98 -4.83
N LEU A 128 14.07 -3.03 -4.01
CA LEU A 128 13.93 -2.89 -2.57
C LEU A 128 15.22 -2.34 -1.93
N ASP A 129 16.39 -2.77 -2.37
CA ASP A 129 17.68 -2.29 -1.87
C ASP A 129 17.93 -0.83 -2.26
N PHE A 130 17.56 -0.46 -3.49
CA PHE A 130 17.57 0.93 -3.95
C PHE A 130 16.66 1.79 -3.06
N ALA A 131 15.43 1.36 -2.84
CA ALA A 131 14.47 2.09 -2.01
C ALA A 131 14.93 2.18 -0.54
N LEU A 132 15.48 1.10 0.05
CA LEU A 132 16.06 1.13 1.41
C LEU A 132 17.21 2.14 1.53
N THR A 133 18.05 2.23 0.51
CA THR A 133 19.15 3.20 0.47
C THR A 133 18.62 4.63 0.43
N ALA A 134 17.60 4.89 -0.41
CA ALA A 134 16.94 6.19 -0.47
C ALA A 134 16.26 6.55 0.86
N PHE A 135 15.57 5.60 1.50
CA PHE A 135 14.94 5.82 2.81
C PHE A 135 15.94 6.16 3.91
N ARG A 136 17.08 5.47 3.96
CA ARG A 136 18.16 5.79 4.92
C ARG A 136 18.70 7.20 4.70
N ALA A 137 18.95 7.58 3.45
CA ALA A 137 19.44 8.91 3.10
C ALA A 137 18.42 10.00 3.44
N ALA A 138 17.14 9.80 3.07
CA ALA A 138 16.07 10.72 3.39
C ALA A 138 15.82 10.83 4.90
N GLY A 139 15.87 9.71 5.63
CA GLY A 139 15.73 9.69 7.08
C GLY A 139 16.80 10.51 7.79
N LYS A 140 18.06 10.43 7.34
CA LYS A 140 19.16 11.27 7.86
C LYS A 140 18.97 12.73 7.47
N ALA A 141 18.66 13.03 6.22
CA ALA A 141 18.50 14.40 5.73
C ALA A 141 17.35 15.14 6.46
N THR A 142 16.30 14.44 6.84
CA THR A 142 15.13 15.01 7.54
C THR A 142 15.20 14.90 9.07
N GLY A 143 16.26 14.30 9.62
CA GLY A 143 16.45 14.14 11.07
C GLY A 143 15.57 13.04 11.72
N VAL A 144 14.93 12.19 10.91
CA VAL A 144 14.20 10.99 11.39
C VAL A 144 15.18 9.95 11.94
N LEU A 145 16.30 9.80 11.26
CA LEU A 145 17.40 8.93 11.69
C LEU A 145 18.58 9.79 12.20
N LYS A 146 19.26 9.26 13.21
CA LYS A 146 20.49 9.86 13.76
C LYS A 146 21.71 9.53 12.91
#